data_e6e9fa50fee2cff0e1e4dfb393099fc7
#
_entry.id   e6e9fa50fee2cff0e1e4dfb393099fc7
#
_cell.length_a   1.000
_cell.length_b   1.000
_cell.length_c   1.000
_cell.angle_alpha   90.00
_cell.angle_beta   90.00
_cell.angle_gamma   90.00
#
_symmetry.space_group_name_H-M   'P 1'
#
loop_
_entity.id
_entity.type
_entity.pdbx_description
1 polymer ?
#
loop_
_entity_poly.entity_id
_entity_poly.type
_entity_poly.pdbx_seq_one_letter_code
_entity_poly.pdbx_strand_id
1 'polypeptide(L)'
;MSIIPLEKVHGKHLANSKLTLTNSTNNTLGKHRFPLDSVLRAHSDTLKKIELGYRIELPIYLLTFEQSSLVMDGITGEILKDLTRTEIASLATRYYLGDGKLAKLDLLSTPPHEASRAKTAIWRADFDDIQATSLYIQPNSGALLHVRSDIWRLFDFVWMLHIMDYDTRENFNNPLLIGFAGGALLFTFSGLILLYRSFAPSLSLRLRAK
;
A
#
# COMPACT_ATOMS: atom_id res chain seq x y z
N MET A 1 -9.52 -19.84 0.37
CA MET A 1 -10.37 -18.76 -0.18
C MET A 1 -10.59 -17.73 0.92
N SER A 2 -10.21 -16.47 0.73
CA SER A 2 -10.45 -15.42 1.72
C SER A 2 -11.96 -15.13 1.77
N ILE A 3 -12.55 -15.21 2.95
CA ILE A 3 -13.98 -14.91 3.17
C ILE A 3 -14.27 -13.41 2.90
N ILE A 4 -13.25 -12.56 3.05
CA ILE A 4 -13.34 -11.12 2.79
C ILE A 4 -12.67 -10.82 1.43
N PRO A 5 -13.36 -10.17 0.48
CA PRO A 5 -12.75 -9.76 -0.78
C PRO A 5 -11.54 -8.84 -0.54
N LEU A 6 -10.44 -9.09 -1.23
CA LEU A 6 -9.18 -8.36 -1.08
C LEU A 6 -9.35 -6.84 -1.29
N GLU A 7 -10.28 -6.44 -2.14
CA GLU A 7 -10.62 -5.04 -2.38
C GLU A 7 -11.19 -4.34 -1.15
N LYS A 8 -11.97 -5.07 -0.32
CA LYS A 8 -12.48 -4.55 0.96
C LYS A 8 -11.37 -4.42 2.00
N VAL A 9 -10.43 -5.37 2.04
CA VAL A 9 -9.26 -5.30 2.92
C VAL A 9 -8.42 -4.07 2.59
N HIS A 10 -8.17 -3.79 1.31
CA HIS A 10 -7.37 -2.64 0.88
C HIS A 10 -8.11 -1.29 0.94
N GLY A 11 -9.36 -1.26 1.42
CA GLY A 11 -10.12 -0.01 1.61
C GLY A 11 -10.52 0.70 0.31
N LYS A 12 -10.52 0.03 -0.85
CA LYS A 12 -10.90 0.64 -2.14
C LYS A 12 -12.34 1.17 -2.15
N HIS A 13 -13.21 0.61 -1.32
CA HIS A 13 -14.60 1.06 -1.17
C HIS A 13 -14.73 2.28 -0.26
N LEU A 14 -13.70 2.62 0.52
CA LEU A 14 -13.70 3.73 1.48
C LEU A 14 -13.12 5.01 0.90
N ALA A 15 -12.43 4.94 -0.23
CA ALA A 15 -11.88 6.14 -0.85
C ALA A 15 -11.74 6.00 -2.37
N ASN A 16 -12.00 7.10 -3.06
CA ASN A 16 -11.83 7.22 -4.50
C ASN A 16 -10.41 7.65 -4.86
N SER A 17 -9.51 6.69 -5.04
CA SER A 17 -8.12 6.94 -5.44
C SER A 17 -7.96 7.45 -6.89
N LYS A 18 -8.99 7.33 -7.71
CA LYS A 18 -8.96 7.78 -9.12
C LYS A 18 -8.97 9.30 -9.27
N LEU A 19 -9.32 10.05 -8.23
CA LEU A 19 -9.37 11.51 -8.29
C LEU A 19 -8.00 12.18 -8.44
N THR A 20 -6.91 11.48 -8.13
CA THR A 20 -5.56 12.07 -8.12
C THR A 20 -4.83 11.99 -9.45
N LEU A 21 -4.99 10.89 -10.19
CA LEU A 21 -4.18 10.63 -11.39
C LEU A 21 -5.01 10.41 -12.66
N THR A 22 -6.31 10.20 -12.54
CA THR A 22 -7.12 9.73 -13.68
C THR A 22 -8.55 10.26 -13.70
N ASN A 23 -8.77 11.55 -13.53
CA ASN A 23 -9.95 12.11 -14.17
C ASN A 23 -9.71 12.30 -15.66
N SER A 24 -8.91 11.41 -16.25
CA SER A 24 -8.56 11.40 -17.65
C SER A 24 -9.10 10.17 -18.36
N THR A 25 -10.35 9.89 -18.21
CA THR A 25 -11.09 9.29 -19.31
C THR A 25 -11.58 10.44 -20.18
N ASN A 26 -10.91 10.62 -21.31
CA ASN A 26 -11.35 11.42 -22.45
C ASN A 26 -11.14 12.94 -22.41
N ASN A 27 -9.95 13.46 -22.33
CA ASN A 27 -9.53 14.80 -22.87
C ASN A 27 -8.55 15.63 -22.01
N THR A 28 -7.89 15.08 -21.03
CA THR A 28 -7.11 15.88 -20.08
C THR A 28 -5.62 15.96 -20.41
N LEU A 29 -5.09 15.08 -21.24
CA LEU A 29 -3.71 15.18 -21.74
C LEU A 29 -3.45 16.50 -22.51
N GLY A 30 -4.48 17.12 -23.06
CA GLY A 30 -4.38 18.39 -23.79
C GLY A 30 -4.30 19.65 -22.92
N LYS A 31 -4.42 19.57 -21.60
CA LYS A 31 -4.33 20.74 -20.71
C LYS A 31 -2.91 21.08 -20.27
N HIS A 32 -1.97 20.15 -20.37
CA HIS A 32 -0.56 20.42 -20.13
C HIS A 32 0.00 21.24 -21.31
N ARG A 33 0.35 22.47 -21.04
CA ARG A 33 0.84 23.44 -22.06
C ARG A 33 2.34 23.67 -21.98
N PHE A 34 2.94 23.47 -20.82
CA PHE A 34 4.38 23.63 -20.65
C PHE A 34 5.12 22.50 -21.40
N PRO A 35 6.13 22.83 -22.25
CA PRO A 35 6.78 21.82 -23.09
C PRO A 35 7.56 20.80 -22.24
N LEU A 36 7.23 19.51 -22.39
CA LEU A 36 7.92 18.43 -21.70
C LEU A 36 9.41 18.38 -22.00
N ASP A 37 9.80 18.77 -23.21
CA ASP A 37 11.20 18.91 -23.65
C ASP A 37 12.00 19.88 -22.76
N SER A 38 11.39 20.99 -22.35
CA SER A 38 12.02 21.95 -21.45
C SER A 38 12.24 21.38 -20.06
N VAL A 39 11.28 20.58 -19.55
CA VAL A 39 11.41 19.88 -18.27
C VAL A 39 12.56 18.86 -18.32
N LEU A 40 12.61 18.06 -19.39
CA LEU A 40 13.65 17.06 -19.59
C LEU A 40 15.04 17.69 -19.67
N ARG A 41 15.21 18.79 -20.43
CA ARG A 41 16.51 19.48 -20.56
C ARG A 41 16.97 20.10 -19.23
N ALA A 42 16.05 20.64 -18.43
CA ALA A 42 16.38 21.25 -17.15
C ALA A 42 16.81 20.25 -16.08
N HIS A 43 16.42 18.97 -16.19
CA HIS A 43 16.61 17.97 -15.15
C HIS A 43 17.17 16.64 -15.65
N SER A 44 17.80 16.59 -16.84
CA SER A 44 18.21 15.35 -17.54
C SER A 44 19.08 14.42 -16.70
N ASP A 45 19.97 14.93 -15.86
CA ASP A 45 21.02 14.14 -15.21
C ASP A 45 20.57 13.41 -13.93
N THR A 46 19.46 13.85 -13.33
CA THR A 46 19.01 13.34 -12.02
C THR A 46 17.57 12.81 -12.02
N LEU A 47 16.83 13.05 -13.09
CA LEU A 47 15.44 12.71 -13.22
C LEU A 47 15.24 11.22 -13.50
N LYS A 48 14.51 10.51 -12.62
CA LYS A 48 14.19 9.09 -12.81
C LYS A 48 12.86 8.87 -13.52
N LYS A 49 11.87 9.70 -13.21
CA LYS A 49 10.51 9.51 -13.73
C LYS A 49 9.77 10.83 -13.81
N ILE A 50 8.97 10.98 -14.86
CA ILE A 50 7.97 12.04 -14.99
C ILE A 50 6.59 11.39 -15.07
N GLU A 51 5.67 11.88 -14.27
CA GLU A 51 4.27 11.49 -14.33
C GLU A 51 3.42 12.73 -14.59
N LEU A 52 2.49 12.59 -15.51
CA LEU A 52 1.48 13.60 -15.77
C LEU A 52 0.27 13.33 -14.89
N GLY A 53 -0.21 14.35 -14.20
CA GLY A 53 -1.34 14.22 -13.30
C GLY A 53 -2.10 15.51 -13.11
N TYR A 54 -2.99 15.50 -12.13
CA TYR A 54 -3.76 16.67 -11.73
C TYR A 54 -3.69 16.82 -10.22
N ARG A 55 -3.45 18.04 -9.76
CA ARG A 55 -3.53 18.44 -8.38
C ARG A 55 -4.78 19.31 -8.21
N ILE A 56 -5.85 18.72 -7.64
CA ILE A 56 -7.19 19.29 -7.57
C ILE A 56 -7.79 19.43 -8.99
N GLU A 57 -7.49 20.40 -9.78
CA GLU A 57 -7.90 20.55 -11.20
C GLU A 57 -6.76 21.12 -12.05
N LEU A 58 -5.66 21.43 -11.40
CA LEU A 58 -4.46 21.95 -12.04
C LEU A 58 -3.68 20.81 -12.68
N PRO A 59 -3.36 20.86 -13.98
CA PRO A 59 -2.46 19.90 -14.59
C PRO A 59 -1.06 20.05 -14.01
N ILE A 60 -0.43 18.96 -13.63
CA ILE A 60 0.90 18.95 -13.00
C ILE A 60 1.82 17.94 -13.65
N TYR A 61 3.12 18.22 -13.60
CA TYR A 61 4.18 17.24 -13.78
C TYR A 61 4.73 16.84 -12.42
N LEU A 62 4.68 15.56 -12.10
CA LEU A 62 5.35 14.97 -10.93
C LEU A 62 6.72 14.46 -11.37
N LEU A 63 7.77 15.13 -10.92
CA LEU A 63 9.15 14.81 -11.20
C LEU A 63 9.69 13.99 -10.04
N THR A 64 10.12 12.75 -10.29
CA THR A 64 10.69 11.88 -9.28
C THR A 64 12.20 11.77 -9.51
N PHE A 65 12.96 12.13 -8.50
CA PHE A 65 14.40 11.99 -8.41
C PHE A 65 14.77 10.81 -7.49
N GLU A 66 16.03 10.57 -7.23
CA GLU A 66 16.49 9.45 -6.40
C GLU A 66 15.98 9.53 -4.96
N GLN A 67 16.04 10.71 -4.35
CA GLN A 67 15.69 10.93 -2.94
C GLN A 67 14.60 11.98 -2.73
N SER A 68 14.07 12.57 -3.78
CA SER A 68 13.09 13.65 -3.71
C SER A 68 12.08 13.57 -4.83
N SER A 69 10.97 14.30 -4.68
CA SER A 69 10.01 14.53 -5.74
C SER A 69 9.58 15.99 -5.75
N LEU A 70 9.44 16.56 -6.95
CA LEU A 70 8.96 17.91 -7.16
C LEU A 70 7.66 17.87 -7.96
N VAL A 71 6.81 18.82 -7.71
CA VAL A 71 5.59 19.05 -8.49
C VAL A 71 5.72 20.37 -9.21
N MET A 72 5.50 20.34 -10.51
CA MET A 72 5.57 21.49 -11.39
C MET A 72 4.19 21.71 -12.02
N ASP A 73 3.80 22.99 -12.15
CA ASP A 73 2.60 23.37 -12.89
C ASP A 73 2.74 22.98 -14.37
N GLY A 74 1.79 22.25 -14.88
CA GLY A 74 1.77 21.78 -16.27
C GLY A 74 1.43 22.88 -17.29
N ILE A 75 1.06 24.08 -16.85
CA ILE A 75 0.76 25.23 -17.70
C ILE A 75 1.92 26.22 -17.71
N THR A 76 2.40 26.64 -16.53
CA THR A 76 3.41 27.68 -16.37
C THR A 76 4.83 27.15 -16.28
N GLY A 77 5.01 25.90 -15.85
CA GLY A 77 6.33 25.31 -15.58
C GLY A 77 6.93 25.73 -14.24
N GLU A 78 6.16 26.39 -13.37
CA GLU A 78 6.63 26.78 -12.04
C GLU A 78 6.61 25.61 -11.06
N ILE A 79 7.58 25.57 -10.15
CA ILE A 79 7.60 24.57 -9.07
C ILE A 79 6.53 24.94 -8.03
N LEU A 80 5.62 24.03 -7.79
CA LEU A 80 4.54 24.22 -6.83
C LEU A 80 5.01 23.85 -5.41
N LYS A 81 4.57 24.67 -4.45
CA LYS A 81 4.77 24.40 -3.02
C LYS A 81 3.87 23.24 -2.55
N ASP A 82 4.21 22.66 -1.41
CA ASP A 82 3.39 21.68 -0.75
C ASP A 82 2.00 22.25 -0.43
N LEU A 83 1.01 21.37 -0.41
CA LEU A 83 -0.36 21.71 -0.08
C LEU A 83 -0.47 22.11 1.39
N THR A 84 -1.26 23.13 1.63
CA THR A 84 -1.61 23.60 2.97
C THR A 84 -2.51 22.58 3.70
N ARG A 85 -2.57 22.69 5.03
CA ARG A 85 -3.45 21.84 5.86
C ARG A 85 -4.92 21.92 5.40
N THR A 86 -5.39 23.08 5.01
CA THR A 86 -6.78 23.29 4.55
C THR A 86 -7.07 22.63 3.21
N GLU A 87 -6.12 22.70 2.28
CA GLU A 87 -6.21 22.01 0.98
C GLU A 87 -6.20 20.49 1.15
N ILE A 88 -5.33 19.98 2.01
CA ILE A 88 -5.28 18.54 2.34
C ILE A 88 -6.58 18.08 3.02
N ALA A 89 -7.14 18.88 3.93
CA ALA A 89 -8.43 18.54 4.56
C ALA A 89 -9.56 18.46 3.54
N SER A 90 -9.61 19.40 2.61
CA SER A 90 -10.57 19.40 1.49
C SER A 90 -10.38 18.17 0.59
N LEU A 91 -9.13 17.85 0.24
CA LEU A 91 -8.82 16.66 -0.55
C LEU A 91 -9.19 15.36 0.17
N ALA A 92 -8.86 15.25 1.46
CA ALA A 92 -9.22 14.09 2.26
C ALA A 92 -10.72 13.84 2.26
N THR A 93 -11.51 14.90 2.45
CA THR A 93 -12.98 14.81 2.41
C THR A 93 -13.50 14.41 1.02
N ARG A 94 -12.86 14.87 -0.06
CA ARG A 94 -13.23 14.48 -1.44
C ARG A 94 -12.86 13.04 -1.77
N TYR A 95 -11.74 12.54 -1.22
CA TYR A 95 -11.35 11.16 -1.41
C TYR A 95 -12.21 10.18 -0.64
N TYR A 96 -12.63 10.56 0.55
CA TYR A 96 -13.38 9.69 1.45
C TYR A 96 -14.80 9.43 0.92
N LEU A 97 -15.19 8.14 0.92
CA LEU A 97 -16.49 7.67 0.44
C LEU A 97 -17.37 7.09 1.55
N GLY A 98 -16.88 7.07 2.79
CA GLY A 98 -17.66 6.60 3.94
C GLY A 98 -18.58 7.68 4.53
N ASP A 99 -19.23 7.33 5.63
CA ASP A 99 -20.23 8.21 6.29
C ASP A 99 -19.66 9.05 7.44
N GLY A 100 -18.37 8.84 7.79
CA GLY A 100 -17.69 9.57 8.87
C GLY A 100 -17.27 10.99 8.49
N LYS A 101 -16.88 11.78 9.49
CA LYS A 101 -16.31 13.12 9.31
C LYS A 101 -14.82 13.08 9.56
N LEU A 102 -14.09 14.03 8.97
CA LEU A 102 -12.67 14.22 9.27
C LEU A 102 -12.50 14.62 10.74
N ALA A 103 -11.97 13.69 11.55
CA ALA A 103 -11.76 13.89 12.99
C ALA A 103 -10.39 14.48 13.29
N LYS A 104 -9.34 14.00 12.57
CA LYS A 104 -7.96 14.42 12.82
C LYS A 104 -7.18 14.52 11.52
N LEU A 105 -6.25 15.49 11.46
CA LEU A 105 -5.35 15.66 10.33
C LEU A 105 -3.96 16.01 10.85
N ASP A 106 -2.98 15.14 10.62
CA ASP A 106 -1.61 15.30 11.10
C ASP A 106 -0.61 15.18 9.96
N LEU A 107 0.43 16.01 10.01
CA LEU A 107 1.60 15.85 9.15
C LEU A 107 2.63 14.99 9.90
N LEU A 108 2.90 13.80 9.40
CA LEU A 108 3.87 12.86 9.94
C LEU A 108 5.21 13.05 9.20
N SER A 109 6.24 13.45 9.93
CA SER A 109 7.60 13.61 9.38
C SER A 109 8.21 12.26 9.00
N THR A 110 7.89 11.22 9.76
CA THR A 110 8.30 9.85 9.48
C THR A 110 7.06 9.03 9.14
N PRO A 111 6.99 8.42 7.94
CA PRO A 111 5.86 7.56 7.58
C PRO A 111 5.75 6.37 8.53
N PRO A 112 4.54 6.06 9.02
CA PRO A 112 4.32 4.86 9.83
C PRO A 112 4.36 3.60 8.95
N HIS A 113 4.46 2.43 9.57
CA HIS A 113 4.45 1.14 8.88
C HIS A 113 3.24 1.00 7.93
N GLU A 114 2.07 1.51 8.31
CA GLU A 114 0.85 1.52 7.47
C GLU A 114 1.03 2.28 6.14
N ALA A 115 2.04 3.15 6.05
CA ALA A 115 2.37 3.95 4.87
C ALA A 115 3.82 3.73 4.41
N SER A 116 4.34 2.52 4.52
CA SER A 116 5.74 2.14 4.25
C SER A 116 6.25 2.52 2.85
N ARG A 117 5.36 2.69 1.87
CA ARG A 117 5.72 3.17 0.53
C ARG A 117 6.06 4.65 0.46
N ALA A 118 5.65 5.45 1.45
CA ALA A 118 6.03 6.85 1.53
C ALA A 118 7.48 6.96 2.00
N LYS A 119 8.30 7.69 1.25
CA LYS A 119 9.72 7.92 1.59
C LYS A 119 9.95 9.25 2.29
N THR A 120 8.95 10.12 2.27
CA THR A 120 8.99 11.49 2.79
C THR A 120 7.82 11.71 3.73
N ALA A 121 7.76 12.88 4.37
CA ALA A 121 6.63 13.30 5.19
C ALA A 121 5.29 13.05 4.49
N ILE A 122 4.27 12.69 5.25
CA ILE A 122 2.95 12.33 4.72
C ILE A 122 1.84 12.87 5.63
N TRP A 123 0.76 13.32 5.04
CA TRP A 123 -0.45 13.69 5.77
C TRP A 123 -1.27 12.44 6.10
N ARG A 124 -1.69 12.33 7.36
CA ARG A 124 -2.65 11.34 7.83
C ARG A 124 -3.95 12.04 8.18
N ALA A 125 -5.02 11.64 7.52
CA ALA A 125 -6.39 12.11 7.77
C ALA A 125 -7.21 10.96 8.35
N ASP A 126 -7.61 11.08 9.61
CA ASP A 126 -8.40 10.08 10.33
C ASP A 126 -9.88 10.50 10.32
N PHE A 127 -10.76 9.54 10.02
CA PHE A 127 -12.20 9.72 9.99
C PHE A 127 -12.86 8.99 11.17
N ASP A 128 -13.97 9.56 11.67
CA ASP A 128 -14.74 9.05 12.81
C ASP A 128 -15.80 8.02 12.37
N ASP A 129 -15.43 7.13 11.49
CA ASP A 129 -16.27 6.02 11.04
C ASP A 129 -16.05 4.74 11.87
N ILE A 130 -16.97 3.78 11.75
CA ILE A 130 -16.92 2.49 12.46
C ILE A 130 -15.62 1.70 12.14
N GLN A 131 -15.00 1.95 11.00
CA GLN A 131 -13.81 1.25 10.54
C GLN A 131 -12.51 1.98 10.89
N ALA A 132 -12.56 3.11 11.60
CA ALA A 132 -11.43 3.98 11.93
C ALA A 132 -10.55 4.24 10.71
N THR A 133 -11.18 4.73 9.64
CA THR A 133 -10.52 4.94 8.34
C THR A 133 -9.46 6.03 8.41
N SER A 134 -8.27 5.72 7.94
CA SER A 134 -7.15 6.65 7.80
C SER A 134 -6.74 6.76 6.33
N LEU A 135 -6.67 7.98 5.82
CA LEU A 135 -6.16 8.30 4.48
C LEU A 135 -4.74 8.88 4.60
N TYR A 136 -3.83 8.37 3.77
CA TYR A 136 -2.45 8.84 3.70
C TYR A 136 -2.25 9.60 2.39
N ILE A 137 -1.99 10.90 2.49
CA ILE A 137 -1.97 11.84 1.35
C ILE A 137 -0.59 12.50 1.25
N GLN A 138 -0.06 12.53 0.05
CA GLN A 138 1.25 13.12 -0.23
C GLN A 138 1.19 14.66 -0.20
N PRO A 139 2.11 15.35 0.51
CA PRO A 139 2.05 16.79 0.70
C PRO A 139 2.15 17.60 -0.59
N ASN A 140 3.04 17.19 -1.49
CA ASN A 140 3.36 17.96 -2.70
C ASN A 140 2.33 17.77 -3.84
N SER A 141 1.91 16.54 -4.09
CA SER A 141 1.00 16.21 -5.20
C SER A 141 -0.47 16.12 -4.77
N GLY A 142 -0.75 15.96 -3.47
CA GLY A 142 -2.09 15.64 -2.98
C GLY A 142 -2.52 14.21 -3.31
N ALA A 143 -1.61 13.36 -3.77
CA ALA A 143 -1.93 11.99 -4.15
C ALA A 143 -2.30 11.13 -2.93
N LEU A 144 -3.39 10.39 -3.05
CA LEU A 144 -3.79 9.39 -2.06
C LEU A 144 -2.91 8.15 -2.23
N LEU A 145 -2.01 7.89 -1.29
CA LEU A 145 -1.10 6.75 -1.34
C LEU A 145 -1.72 5.49 -0.74
N HIS A 146 -2.36 5.63 0.42
CA HIS A 146 -2.93 4.50 1.14
C HIS A 146 -4.25 4.85 1.80
N VAL A 147 -5.11 3.83 1.87
CA VAL A 147 -6.33 3.79 2.67
C VAL A 147 -6.16 2.67 3.68
N ARG A 148 -6.36 2.96 4.94
CA ARG A 148 -6.26 1.99 6.03
C ARG A 148 -7.50 2.01 6.88
N SER A 149 -7.93 0.83 7.30
CA SER A 149 -9.08 0.64 8.19
C SER A 149 -8.75 -0.42 9.22
N ASP A 150 -9.59 -0.61 10.22
CA ASP A 150 -9.38 -1.66 11.22
C ASP A 150 -9.39 -3.06 10.60
N ILE A 151 -10.16 -3.27 9.53
CA ILE A 151 -10.12 -4.52 8.77
C ILE A 151 -8.73 -4.74 8.17
N TRP A 152 -8.12 -3.68 7.61
CA TRP A 152 -6.75 -3.77 7.09
C TRP A 152 -5.74 -4.03 8.22
N ARG A 153 -5.87 -3.36 9.37
CA ARG A 153 -4.98 -3.54 10.52
C ARG A 153 -5.06 -4.95 11.08
N LEU A 154 -6.27 -5.50 11.18
CA LEU A 154 -6.48 -6.89 11.59
C LEU A 154 -5.85 -7.86 10.58
N PHE A 155 -6.07 -7.64 9.29
CA PHE A 155 -5.48 -8.47 8.24
C PHE A 155 -3.94 -8.43 8.29
N ASP A 156 -3.35 -7.24 8.42
CA ASP A 156 -1.91 -7.04 8.51
C ASP A 156 -1.32 -7.73 9.75
N PHE A 157 -2.03 -7.68 10.88
CA PHE A 157 -1.64 -8.41 12.09
C PHE A 157 -1.67 -9.92 11.90
N VAL A 158 -2.74 -10.48 11.33
CA VAL A 158 -2.84 -11.92 11.04
C VAL A 158 -1.79 -12.34 10.01
N TRP A 159 -1.52 -11.49 9.02
CA TRP A 159 -0.47 -11.73 8.04
C TRP A 159 0.91 -11.79 8.69
N MET A 160 1.23 -10.83 9.55
CA MET A 160 2.45 -10.82 10.36
C MET A 160 2.65 -12.13 11.13
N LEU A 161 1.60 -12.63 11.79
CA LEU A 161 1.64 -13.92 12.49
C LEU A 161 1.86 -15.10 11.53
N HIS A 162 1.23 -15.06 10.35
CA HIS A 162 1.32 -16.14 9.37
C HIS A 162 2.73 -16.30 8.79
N ILE A 163 3.39 -15.19 8.46
CA ILE A 163 4.75 -15.21 7.92
C ILE A 163 5.83 -15.19 9.01
N MET A 164 5.43 -15.03 10.28
CA MET A 164 6.36 -14.97 11.44
C MET A 164 7.44 -13.87 11.31
N ASP A 165 7.16 -12.83 10.54
CA ASP A 165 8.00 -11.64 10.43
C ASP A 165 7.39 -10.48 11.21
N TYR A 166 7.91 -10.25 12.41
CA TYR A 166 7.40 -9.25 13.34
C TYR A 166 7.97 -7.84 13.12
N ASP A 167 8.98 -7.71 12.26
CA ASP A 167 9.67 -6.45 11.98
C ASP A 167 9.18 -5.81 10.69
N THR A 168 9.53 -6.37 9.55
CA THR A 168 9.23 -5.78 8.23
C THR A 168 7.89 -6.21 7.65
N ARG A 169 7.38 -7.38 8.05
CA ARG A 169 6.14 -8.02 7.55
C ARG A 169 6.17 -8.31 6.04
N GLU A 170 7.36 -8.39 5.48
CA GLU A 170 7.59 -8.62 4.05
C GLU A 170 8.56 -9.79 3.80
N ASN A 171 9.31 -10.22 4.83
CA ASN A 171 10.36 -11.22 4.69
C ASN A 171 9.85 -12.63 4.92
N PHE A 172 9.69 -13.39 3.83
CA PHE A 172 9.32 -14.82 3.85
C PHE A 172 10.50 -15.75 4.15
N ASN A 173 11.73 -15.25 4.22
CA ASN A 173 12.95 -16.05 4.48
C ASN A 173 13.50 -15.78 5.89
N ASN A 174 12.64 -15.48 6.86
CA ASN A 174 13.09 -15.27 8.21
C ASN A 174 13.42 -16.60 8.92
N PRO A 175 14.40 -16.63 9.84
CA PRO A 175 14.83 -17.85 10.53
C PRO A 175 13.73 -18.53 11.33
N LEU A 176 12.77 -17.76 11.84
CA LEU A 176 11.66 -18.29 12.63
C LEU A 176 10.72 -19.14 11.76
N LEU A 177 10.33 -18.64 10.60
CA LEU A 177 9.49 -19.38 9.64
C LEU A 177 10.21 -20.66 9.16
N ILE A 178 11.51 -20.57 8.87
CA ILE A 178 12.33 -21.73 8.47
C ILE A 178 12.36 -22.79 9.60
N GLY A 179 12.56 -22.33 10.84
CA GLY A 179 12.56 -23.23 12.01
C GLY A 179 11.22 -23.94 12.21
N PHE A 180 10.12 -23.25 12.13
CA PHE A 180 8.77 -23.84 12.21
C PHE A 180 8.48 -24.79 11.05
N ALA A 181 8.85 -24.43 9.82
CA ALA A 181 8.69 -25.30 8.66
C ALA A 181 9.52 -26.60 8.81
N GLY A 182 10.77 -26.49 9.27
CA GLY A 182 11.62 -27.64 9.58
C GLY A 182 11.01 -28.53 10.67
N GLY A 183 10.51 -27.95 11.75
CA GLY A 183 9.82 -28.67 12.81
C GLY A 183 8.59 -29.42 12.29
N ALA A 184 7.73 -28.75 11.53
CA ALA A 184 6.54 -29.36 10.91
C ALA A 184 6.92 -30.55 10.01
N LEU A 185 8.00 -30.42 9.24
CA LEU A 185 8.52 -31.50 8.40
C LEU A 185 8.94 -32.71 9.23
N LEU A 186 9.68 -32.50 10.33
CA LEU A 186 10.10 -33.55 11.25
C LEU A 186 8.88 -34.27 11.88
N PHE A 187 7.87 -33.51 12.32
CA PHE A 187 6.62 -34.08 12.84
C PHE A 187 5.90 -34.93 11.79
N THR A 188 5.84 -34.46 10.55
CA THR A 188 5.23 -35.20 9.45
C THR A 188 5.95 -36.52 9.20
N PHE A 189 7.28 -36.53 9.12
CA PHE A 189 8.06 -37.77 8.95
C PHE A 189 7.88 -38.73 10.14
N SER A 190 7.90 -38.22 11.37
CA SER A 190 7.70 -39.08 12.55
C SER A 190 6.30 -39.71 12.53
N GLY A 191 5.27 -38.97 12.14
CA GLY A 191 3.91 -39.49 11.95
C GLY A 191 3.83 -40.58 10.90
N LEU A 192 4.48 -40.40 9.75
CA LEU A 192 4.54 -41.42 8.69
C LEU A 192 5.26 -42.69 9.15
N ILE A 193 6.35 -42.59 9.91
CA ILE A 193 7.07 -43.73 10.46
C ILE A 193 6.17 -44.49 11.45
N LEU A 194 5.46 -43.79 12.33
CA LEU A 194 4.53 -44.41 13.27
C LEU A 194 3.37 -45.11 12.54
N LEU A 195 2.83 -44.46 11.52
CA LEU A 195 1.78 -45.02 10.67
C LEU A 195 2.27 -46.31 10.00
N TYR A 196 3.44 -46.29 9.38
CA TYR A 196 4.04 -47.48 8.76
C TYR A 196 4.22 -48.61 9.76
N ARG A 197 4.80 -48.33 10.94
CA ARG A 197 4.95 -49.34 12.01
C ARG A 197 3.65 -49.92 12.53
N SER A 198 2.59 -49.11 12.57
CA SER A 198 1.25 -49.54 13.01
C SER A 198 0.60 -50.50 12.00
N PHE A 199 0.77 -50.28 10.72
CA PHE A 199 0.15 -51.09 9.67
C PHE A 199 1.02 -52.25 9.15
N ALA A 200 2.33 -52.18 9.19
CA ALA A 200 3.25 -53.17 8.69
C ALA A 200 3.11 -54.55 9.36
N PRO A 201 2.97 -54.67 10.70
CA PRO A 201 2.82 -55.99 11.33
C PRO A 201 1.48 -56.67 11.00
N SER A 202 0.41 -55.96 10.74
CA SER A 202 -0.88 -56.54 10.37
C SER A 202 -0.90 -57.14 8.95
N LEU A 203 -0.07 -56.60 8.06
CA LEU A 203 0.06 -57.13 6.68
C LEU A 203 0.86 -58.43 6.63
N SER A 204 1.92 -58.56 7.45
CA SER A 204 2.75 -59.76 7.52
C SER A 204 2.01 -60.96 8.12
N LEU A 205 1.10 -60.73 9.06
CA LEU A 205 0.25 -61.78 9.63
C LEU A 205 -0.81 -62.29 8.64
N ARG A 206 -1.34 -61.44 7.78
CA ARG A 206 -2.32 -61.85 6.74
C ARG A 206 -1.69 -62.66 5.60
N LEU A 207 -0.42 -62.41 5.30
CA LEU A 207 0.29 -63.17 4.26
C LEU A 207 0.80 -64.54 4.74
N ARG A 208 0.91 -64.77 6.06
CA ARG A 208 1.25 -66.08 6.64
C ARG A 208 0.06 -67.01 6.88
N ALA A 209 -1.16 -66.49 6.76
CA ALA A 209 -2.41 -67.23 6.96
C ALA A 209 -3.01 -67.74 5.64
N LYS A 210 -2.30 -67.66 4.53
CA LYS A 210 -2.58 -68.28 3.25
C LYS A 210 -1.49 -69.30 2.90
#